data_28ebd5036fb2959a816d6c19f63f2b08
#
_entry.id   28ebd5036fb2959a816d6c19f63f2b08
#
_cell.length_a   1.000
_cell.length_b   1.000
_cell.length_c   1.000
_cell.angle_alpha   90.00
_cell.angle_beta   90.00
_cell.angle_gamma   90.00
#
_symmetry.space_group_name_H-M   'P 1'
#
loop_
_entity.id
_entity.type
_entity.pdbx_description
1 polymer ?
#
loop_
_entity_poly.entity_id
_entity_poly.type
_entity_poly.pdbx_seq_one_letter_code
_entity_poly.pdbx_strand_id
1 'polypeptide(L)'
;MDSKYVIKYYDCFLEDGKLNIVMQYAPNGTLHSRLHAQRGKALPEDKVWQFFIQALLGLRHVHSKKIIHRDVKSLNLFFDQDDNVLVGDLGIAKVLSPNTMFARTIVGTPYYLSPELCEDKPYNEKSDVWALGVVLYEMCTGGKHPFDAQNEGALIRKIMKGVYAPLPGGKFSSQLSDVLRACL
;
A
#
# COMPACT_ATOMS: atom_id res chain seq x y z
N MET A 1 5.33 13.15 13.60
CA MET A 1 3.94 13.07 13.09
C MET A 1 3.08 12.46 14.18
N ASP A 2 2.06 13.14 14.64
CA ASP A 2 1.17 12.59 15.68
C ASP A 2 -0.16 12.18 15.06
N SER A 3 -0.28 10.90 14.74
CA SER A 3 -1.49 10.28 14.20
C SER A 3 -1.63 8.89 14.75
N LYS A 4 -2.86 8.51 15.11
CA LYS A 4 -3.19 7.16 15.60
C LYS A 4 -2.93 6.06 14.54
N TYR A 5 -2.90 6.43 13.25
CA TYR A 5 -2.81 5.50 12.12
C TYR A 5 -1.52 5.63 11.32
N VAL A 6 -0.50 6.27 11.88
CA VAL A 6 0.83 6.38 11.26
C VAL A 6 1.85 5.93 12.30
N ILE A 7 2.80 5.08 11.87
CA ILE A 7 3.87 4.59 12.75
C ILE A 7 4.69 5.78 13.24
N LYS A 8 5.02 5.82 14.52
CA LYS A 8 5.84 6.90 15.09
C LYS A 8 7.31 6.63 14.80
N TYR A 9 8.00 7.66 14.33
CA TYR A 9 9.46 7.67 14.19
C TYR A 9 10.03 8.45 15.37
N TYR A 10 11.00 7.85 16.06
CA TYR A 10 11.60 8.42 17.27
C TYR A 10 12.96 9.03 17.00
N ASP A 11 13.81 8.35 16.21
CA ASP A 11 15.17 8.78 15.97
C ASP A 11 15.72 8.20 14.64
N CYS A 12 16.82 8.78 14.17
CA CYS A 12 17.52 8.33 12.98
C CYS A 12 18.99 8.71 13.10
N PHE A 13 19.90 7.74 13.02
CA PHE A 13 21.33 7.97 13.14
C PHE A 13 22.16 7.04 12.25
N LEU A 14 23.39 7.46 11.94
CA LEU A 14 24.36 6.68 11.21
C LEU A 14 25.33 6.00 12.20
N GLU A 15 25.50 4.68 12.08
CA GLU A 15 26.45 3.90 12.83
C GLU A 15 27.10 2.85 11.90
N ASP A 16 28.41 2.78 11.87
CA ASP A 16 29.19 1.89 11.00
C ASP A 16 28.78 1.93 9.51
N GLY A 17 28.49 3.13 9.00
CA GLY A 17 28.05 3.35 7.62
C GLY A 17 26.63 2.87 7.32
N LYS A 18 25.86 2.48 8.32
CA LYS A 18 24.47 2.03 8.22
C LYS A 18 23.54 3.09 8.80
N LEU A 19 22.46 3.37 8.07
CA LEU A 19 21.36 4.21 8.58
C LEU A 19 20.49 3.36 9.51
N ASN A 20 20.39 3.77 10.78
CA ASN A 20 19.51 3.19 11.77
C ASN A 20 18.28 4.08 11.94
N ILE A 21 17.09 3.50 11.90
CA ILE A 21 15.81 4.20 12.09
C ILE A 21 15.11 3.58 13.28
N VAL A 22 14.86 4.40 14.32
CA VAL A 22 14.12 3.99 15.51
C VAL A 22 12.66 4.36 15.36
N MET A 23 11.79 3.37 15.37
CA MET A 23 10.36 3.59 15.17
C MET A 23 9.50 2.79 16.17
N GLN A 24 8.21 3.12 16.23
CA GLN A 24 7.23 2.39 17.02
C GLN A 24 7.23 0.91 16.63
N TYR A 25 7.28 0.05 17.64
CA TYR A 25 7.15 -1.39 17.44
C TYR A 25 5.68 -1.77 17.17
N ALA A 26 5.45 -2.57 16.15
CA ALA A 26 4.15 -3.09 15.74
C ALA A 26 4.12 -4.62 15.95
N PRO A 27 3.65 -5.11 17.11
CA PRO A 27 3.82 -6.50 17.53
C PRO A 27 3.02 -7.50 16.69
N ASN A 28 1.92 -7.06 16.06
CA ASN A 28 1.01 -7.95 15.31
C ASN A 28 1.39 -8.06 13.81
N GLY A 29 2.62 -7.63 13.44
CA GLY A 29 3.17 -7.79 12.10
C GLY A 29 2.53 -6.90 11.04
N THR A 30 2.50 -7.35 9.78
CA THR A 30 2.01 -6.59 8.64
C THR A 30 0.72 -7.17 8.07
N LEU A 31 -0.01 -6.36 7.28
CA LEU A 31 -1.16 -6.86 6.52
C LEU A 31 -0.76 -7.99 5.56
N HIS A 32 0.42 -7.89 4.95
CA HIS A 32 0.96 -8.94 4.08
C HIS A 32 1.07 -10.29 4.81
N SER A 33 1.69 -10.31 5.99
CA SER A 33 1.83 -11.54 6.79
C SER A 33 0.47 -12.11 7.20
N ARG A 34 -0.50 -11.24 7.51
CA ARG A 34 -1.87 -11.62 7.83
C ARG A 34 -2.60 -12.23 6.63
N LEU A 35 -2.50 -11.63 5.45
CA LEU A 35 -3.08 -12.16 4.22
C LEU A 35 -2.46 -13.52 3.84
N HIS A 36 -1.14 -13.64 3.98
CA HIS A 36 -0.44 -14.91 3.73
C HIS A 36 -0.94 -16.04 4.66
N ALA A 37 -1.16 -15.71 5.94
CA ALA A 37 -1.71 -16.66 6.93
C ALA A 37 -3.14 -17.13 6.59
N GLN A 38 -3.91 -16.35 5.81
CA GLN A 38 -5.25 -16.73 5.34
C GLN A 38 -5.24 -17.80 4.25
N ARG A 39 -4.06 -18.15 3.68
CA ARG A 39 -3.89 -19.19 2.64
C ARG A 39 -4.85 -19.02 1.46
N GLY A 40 -4.93 -17.79 0.94
CA GLY A 40 -5.78 -17.45 -0.20
C GLY A 40 -7.26 -17.19 0.11
N LYS A 41 -7.64 -17.16 1.39
CA LYS A 41 -9.01 -16.78 1.80
C LYS A 41 -9.09 -15.26 1.97
N ALA A 42 -10.19 -14.69 1.47
CA ALA A 42 -10.50 -13.28 1.69
C ALA A 42 -10.73 -12.96 3.18
N LEU A 43 -10.43 -11.75 3.60
CA LEU A 43 -10.84 -11.26 4.92
C LEU A 43 -12.37 -11.03 4.97
N PRO A 44 -13.00 -11.12 6.16
CA PRO A 44 -14.38 -10.67 6.36
C PRO A 44 -14.54 -9.18 6.00
N GLU A 45 -15.68 -8.79 5.46
CA GLU A 45 -15.91 -7.43 4.94
C GLU A 45 -15.77 -6.35 6.02
N ASP A 46 -16.22 -6.62 7.26
CA ASP A 46 -16.05 -5.72 8.40
C ASP A 46 -14.57 -5.42 8.69
N LYS A 47 -13.70 -6.43 8.59
CA LYS A 47 -12.25 -6.27 8.73
C LYS A 47 -11.63 -5.54 7.55
N VAL A 48 -12.10 -5.80 6.33
CA VAL A 48 -11.66 -5.07 5.14
C VAL A 48 -11.96 -3.58 5.31
N TRP A 49 -13.19 -3.22 5.70
CA TRP A 49 -13.57 -1.83 5.96
C TRP A 49 -12.75 -1.20 7.08
N GLN A 50 -12.59 -1.89 8.21
CA GLN A 50 -11.79 -1.40 9.34
C GLN A 50 -10.38 -1.04 8.88
N PHE A 51 -9.69 -1.97 8.24
CA PHE A 51 -8.28 -1.79 7.85
C PHE A 51 -8.12 -0.76 6.73
N PHE A 52 -9.00 -0.77 5.74
CA PHE A 52 -8.99 0.21 4.67
C PHE A 52 -9.20 1.65 5.18
N ILE A 53 -10.21 1.87 6.03
CA ILE A 53 -10.50 3.19 6.60
C ILE A 53 -9.33 3.68 7.46
N GLN A 54 -8.74 2.82 8.28
CA GLN A 54 -7.60 3.19 9.12
C GLN A 54 -6.37 3.56 8.28
N ALA A 55 -6.06 2.78 7.24
CA ALA A 55 -4.99 3.08 6.29
C ALA A 55 -5.25 4.41 5.56
N LEU A 56 -6.48 4.64 5.09
CA LEU A 56 -6.88 5.88 4.42
C LEU A 56 -6.73 7.10 5.35
N LEU A 57 -7.11 6.98 6.62
CA LEU A 57 -6.92 8.04 7.62
C LEU A 57 -5.44 8.33 7.89
N GLY A 58 -4.61 7.29 7.93
CA GLY A 58 -3.16 7.41 8.00
C GLY A 58 -2.58 8.16 6.80
N LEU A 59 -2.94 7.75 5.58
CA LEU A 59 -2.51 8.44 4.35
C LEU A 59 -3.00 9.89 4.29
N ARG A 60 -4.26 10.15 4.65
CA ARG A 60 -4.79 11.53 4.74
C ARG A 60 -3.95 12.39 5.67
N HIS A 61 -3.52 11.86 6.81
CA HIS A 61 -2.63 12.59 7.72
C HIS A 61 -1.27 12.89 7.07
N VAL A 62 -0.65 11.92 6.41
CA VAL A 62 0.62 12.08 5.69
C VAL A 62 0.49 13.16 4.61
N HIS A 63 -0.54 13.07 3.75
CA HIS A 63 -0.81 14.04 2.69
C HIS A 63 -1.10 15.44 3.22
N SER A 64 -1.77 15.58 4.39
CA SER A 64 -2.00 16.89 5.03
C SER A 64 -0.71 17.60 5.43
N LYS A 65 0.39 16.86 5.60
CA LYS A 65 1.74 17.38 5.85
C LYS A 65 2.54 17.62 4.57
N LYS A 66 1.89 17.54 3.39
CA LYS A 66 2.54 17.69 2.08
C LYS A 66 3.61 16.62 1.80
N ILE A 67 3.44 15.45 2.39
CA ILE A 67 4.29 14.28 2.19
C ILE A 67 3.49 13.28 1.36
N ILE A 68 4.13 12.70 0.34
CA ILE A 68 3.60 11.60 -0.45
C ILE A 68 4.31 10.32 0.01
N HIS A 69 3.56 9.25 0.25
CA HIS A 69 4.11 8.01 0.84
C HIS A 69 5.02 7.26 -0.14
N ARG A 70 4.61 7.11 -1.40
CA ARG A 70 5.36 6.52 -2.52
C ARG A 70 5.66 5.01 -2.45
N ASP A 71 5.27 4.33 -1.38
CA ASP A 71 5.48 2.88 -1.23
C ASP A 71 4.34 2.22 -0.44
N VAL A 72 3.09 2.60 -0.77
CA VAL A 72 1.90 1.97 -0.17
C VAL A 72 1.78 0.56 -0.70
N LYS A 73 1.79 -0.41 0.22
CA LYS A 73 1.63 -1.85 -0.05
C LYS A 73 1.29 -2.60 1.24
N SER A 74 0.78 -3.82 1.14
CA SER A 74 0.41 -4.63 2.30
C SER A 74 1.59 -4.92 3.26
N LEU A 75 2.84 -4.88 2.79
CA LEU A 75 4.05 -5.00 3.62
C LEU A 75 4.29 -3.77 4.51
N ASN A 76 3.81 -2.58 4.13
CA ASN A 76 4.03 -1.31 4.83
C ASN A 76 2.80 -0.85 5.64
N LEU A 77 1.80 -1.71 5.77
CA LEU A 77 0.67 -1.56 6.68
C LEU A 77 0.88 -2.52 7.85
N PHE A 78 1.18 -1.97 9.01
CA PHE A 78 1.50 -2.70 10.23
C PHE A 78 0.30 -2.77 11.16
N PHE A 79 0.34 -3.65 12.15
CA PHE A 79 -0.67 -3.75 13.19
C PHE A 79 -0.07 -3.51 14.57
N ASP A 80 -0.70 -2.59 15.33
CA ASP A 80 -0.39 -2.39 16.73
C ASP A 80 -0.94 -3.54 17.60
N GLN A 81 -0.75 -3.42 18.92
CA GLN A 81 -1.22 -4.41 19.89
C GLN A 81 -2.76 -4.56 19.93
N ASP A 82 -3.49 -3.53 19.50
CA ASP A 82 -4.96 -3.49 19.49
C ASP A 82 -5.55 -3.81 18.11
N ASP A 83 -4.72 -4.35 17.19
CA ASP A 83 -5.08 -4.64 15.80
C ASP A 83 -5.52 -3.41 14.98
N ASN A 84 -5.06 -2.20 15.34
CA ASN A 84 -5.21 -1.05 14.48
C ASN A 84 -4.11 -1.02 13.42
N VAL A 85 -4.48 -0.55 12.21
CA VAL A 85 -3.52 -0.35 11.12
C VAL A 85 -2.68 0.89 11.37
N LEU A 86 -1.37 0.73 11.20
CA LEU A 86 -0.38 1.80 11.20
C LEU A 86 0.27 1.86 9.82
N VAL A 87 0.12 2.98 9.14
CA VAL A 87 0.86 3.26 7.89
C VAL A 87 2.32 3.55 8.26
N GLY A 88 3.24 2.75 7.73
CA GLY A 88 4.68 2.90 8.00
C GLY A 88 5.52 2.84 6.74
N ASP A 89 6.82 2.98 6.91
CA ASP A 89 7.80 3.02 5.83
C ASP A 89 7.51 4.13 4.80
N LEU A 90 7.53 5.38 5.28
CA LEU A 90 7.24 6.59 4.49
C LEU A 90 8.27 6.87 3.36
N GLY A 91 8.84 5.84 2.77
CA GLY A 91 9.76 5.97 1.63
C GLY A 91 10.95 6.88 1.88
N ILE A 92 11.39 7.02 3.15
CA ILE A 92 12.46 7.94 3.58
C ILE A 92 13.73 7.73 2.74
N ALA A 93 14.01 6.49 2.33
CA ALA A 93 15.13 6.17 1.44
C ALA A 93 14.97 6.80 0.03
N LYS A 94 13.74 7.04 -0.43
CA LYS A 94 13.46 7.67 -1.74
C LYS A 94 13.57 9.20 -1.69
N VAL A 95 13.37 9.82 -0.51
CA VAL A 95 13.53 11.26 -0.32
C VAL A 95 15.01 11.68 -0.28
N LEU A 96 15.88 10.80 0.20
CA LEU A 96 17.32 11.08 0.33
C LEU A 96 18.11 10.93 -0.98
N SER A 97 17.49 10.52 -2.08
CA SER A 97 18.14 10.41 -3.38
C SER A 97 17.42 11.27 -4.43
N PRO A 98 17.82 12.54 -4.61
CA PRO A 98 17.17 13.45 -5.55
C PRO A 98 17.24 13.03 -7.03
N ASN A 99 18.12 12.09 -7.37
CA ASN A 99 18.28 11.56 -8.73
C ASN A 99 17.47 10.29 -9.02
N THR A 100 16.65 9.81 -8.09
CA THR A 100 15.88 8.56 -8.23
C THR A 100 14.42 8.75 -8.62
N MET A 101 14.07 9.83 -9.34
CA MET A 101 12.77 9.85 -10.03
C MET A 101 12.63 8.67 -11.00
N PHE A 102 13.74 8.02 -11.38
CA PHE A 102 13.83 6.92 -12.31
C PHE A 102 14.76 5.77 -11.91
N ALA A 103 15.16 5.65 -10.65
CA ALA A 103 15.87 4.45 -10.24
C ALA A 103 14.89 3.25 -10.27
N ARG A 104 14.68 2.73 -11.46
CA ARG A 104 14.05 1.44 -11.75
C ARG A 104 14.92 0.28 -11.25
N THR A 105 15.29 0.30 -9.99
CA THR A 105 15.67 -0.94 -9.32
C THR A 105 14.41 -1.50 -8.70
N ILE A 106 13.41 -1.80 -9.56
CA ILE A 106 12.26 -2.58 -9.16
C ILE A 106 12.79 -4.00 -8.91
N VAL A 107 13.17 -4.25 -7.68
CA VAL A 107 13.40 -5.62 -7.23
C VAL A 107 12.02 -6.23 -7.00
N GLY A 108 11.50 -6.96 -7.97
CA GLY A 108 10.19 -7.61 -7.93
C GLY A 108 9.16 -7.03 -8.90
N THR A 109 8.00 -7.65 -8.98
CA THR A 109 6.90 -7.26 -9.88
C THR A 109 6.18 -6.02 -9.34
N PRO A 110 5.97 -4.95 -10.16
CA PRO A 110 5.45 -3.66 -9.71
C PRO A 110 3.91 -3.64 -9.63
N TYR A 111 3.31 -4.50 -8.81
CA TYR A 111 1.86 -4.66 -8.71
C TYR A 111 1.09 -3.40 -8.26
N TYR A 112 1.75 -2.48 -7.56
CA TYR A 112 1.14 -1.27 -7.00
C TYR A 112 1.36 -0.03 -7.89
N LEU A 113 1.96 -0.21 -9.07
CA LEU A 113 2.25 0.88 -10.00
C LEU A 113 0.94 1.47 -10.53
N SER A 114 0.80 2.79 -10.42
CA SER A 114 -0.37 3.51 -10.93
C SER A 114 -0.26 3.81 -12.44
N PRO A 115 -1.38 4.08 -13.13
CA PRO A 115 -1.36 4.40 -14.57
C PRO A 115 -0.46 5.57 -14.92
N GLU A 116 -0.47 6.65 -14.13
CA GLU A 116 0.39 7.81 -14.36
C GLU A 116 1.88 7.47 -14.29
N LEU A 117 2.26 6.52 -13.42
CA LEU A 117 3.64 6.05 -13.34
C LEU A 117 4.02 5.13 -14.50
N CYS A 118 3.06 4.41 -15.05
CA CYS A 118 3.25 3.65 -16.30
C CYS A 118 3.50 4.57 -17.50
N GLU A 119 3.04 5.82 -17.44
CA GLU A 119 3.23 6.86 -18.44
C GLU A 119 4.41 7.80 -18.15
N ASP A 120 5.27 7.45 -17.19
CA ASP A 120 6.39 8.27 -16.72
C ASP A 120 5.96 9.68 -16.20
N LYS A 121 4.72 9.82 -15.75
CA LYS A 121 4.20 11.05 -15.12
C LYS A 121 4.63 11.13 -13.65
N PRO A 122 4.71 12.35 -13.07
CA PRO A 122 5.09 12.52 -11.67
C PRO A 122 4.15 11.80 -10.70
N TYR A 123 4.73 11.21 -9.66
CA TYR A 123 4.01 10.62 -8.52
C TYR A 123 3.25 11.72 -7.75
N ASN A 124 2.03 11.44 -7.32
CA ASN A 124 1.21 12.35 -6.53
C ASN A 124 0.37 11.58 -5.49
N GLU A 125 -0.46 12.30 -4.73
CA GLU A 125 -1.32 11.69 -3.70
C GLU A 125 -2.30 10.66 -4.27
N LYS A 126 -2.71 10.80 -5.54
CA LYS A 126 -3.61 9.85 -6.21
C LYS A 126 -2.92 8.52 -6.49
N SER A 127 -1.59 8.54 -6.70
CA SER A 127 -0.81 7.30 -6.86
C SER A 127 -0.81 6.47 -5.57
N ASP A 128 -0.76 7.13 -4.39
CA ASP A 128 -0.94 6.44 -3.10
C ASP A 128 -2.37 5.87 -2.94
N VAL A 129 -3.40 6.58 -3.42
CA VAL A 129 -4.79 6.11 -3.40
C VAL A 129 -4.98 4.90 -4.30
N TRP A 130 -4.39 4.91 -5.51
CA TRP A 130 -4.37 3.75 -6.40
C TRP A 130 -3.74 2.53 -5.71
N ALA A 131 -2.54 2.71 -5.13
CA ALA A 131 -1.84 1.64 -4.43
C ALA A 131 -2.67 1.08 -3.24
N LEU A 132 -3.39 1.95 -2.51
CA LEU A 132 -4.33 1.52 -1.46
C LEU A 132 -5.52 0.76 -2.06
N GLY A 133 -5.98 1.09 -3.27
CA GLY A 133 -6.98 0.31 -4.02
C GLY A 133 -6.48 -1.10 -4.34
N VAL A 134 -5.21 -1.24 -4.73
CA VAL A 134 -4.59 -2.58 -4.92
C VAL A 134 -4.60 -3.36 -3.61
N VAL A 135 -4.24 -2.74 -2.48
CA VAL A 135 -4.30 -3.36 -1.14
C VAL A 135 -5.73 -3.77 -0.77
N LEU A 136 -6.73 -2.94 -1.08
CA LEU A 136 -8.15 -3.29 -0.87
C LEU A 136 -8.53 -4.56 -1.63
N TYR A 137 -8.09 -4.68 -2.88
CA TYR A 137 -8.31 -5.88 -3.69
C TYR A 137 -7.62 -7.11 -3.08
N GLU A 138 -6.37 -6.98 -2.60
CA GLU A 138 -5.65 -8.07 -1.90
C GLU A 138 -6.46 -8.57 -0.69
N MET A 139 -7.00 -7.68 0.14
CA MET A 139 -7.81 -8.05 1.30
C MET A 139 -9.07 -8.84 0.91
N CYS A 140 -9.70 -8.45 -0.19
CA CYS A 140 -10.93 -9.08 -0.70
C CYS A 140 -10.69 -10.40 -1.44
N THR A 141 -9.45 -10.70 -1.84
CA THR A 141 -9.14 -11.86 -2.69
C THR A 141 -8.15 -12.83 -2.06
N GLY A 142 -7.74 -12.58 -0.80
CA GLY A 142 -6.77 -13.41 -0.09
C GLY A 142 -5.36 -13.27 -0.62
N GLY A 143 -4.95 -12.03 -0.97
CA GLY A 143 -3.61 -11.67 -1.38
C GLY A 143 -3.36 -11.69 -2.90
N LYS A 144 -4.41 -11.81 -3.74
CA LYS A 144 -4.25 -11.66 -5.20
C LYS A 144 -4.24 -10.18 -5.58
N HIS A 145 -3.50 -9.83 -6.64
CA HIS A 145 -3.48 -8.48 -7.19
C HIS A 145 -4.56 -8.30 -8.26
N PRO A 146 -5.10 -7.07 -8.44
CA PRO A 146 -6.10 -6.81 -9.48
C PRO A 146 -5.51 -6.95 -10.88
N PHE A 147 -4.24 -6.59 -11.02
CA PHE A 147 -3.49 -6.74 -12.27
C PHE A 147 -2.33 -7.70 -12.02
N ASP A 148 -2.25 -8.75 -12.83
CA ASP A 148 -1.19 -9.75 -12.78
C ASP A 148 -0.86 -10.22 -14.21
N ALA A 149 0.44 -10.45 -14.49
CA ALA A 149 0.91 -10.84 -15.80
C ALA A 149 2.27 -11.58 -15.73
N GLN A 150 2.63 -12.29 -16.79
CA GLN A 150 3.87 -13.07 -16.88
C GLN A 150 5.15 -12.21 -16.98
N ASN A 151 5.01 -10.93 -17.35
CA ASN A 151 6.11 -9.99 -17.45
C ASN A 151 5.63 -8.55 -17.23
N GLU A 152 6.58 -7.65 -16.95
CA GLU A 152 6.32 -6.25 -16.64
C GLU A 152 5.56 -5.51 -17.75
N GLY A 153 5.95 -5.69 -19.01
CA GLY A 153 5.27 -5.02 -20.14
C GLY A 153 3.81 -5.44 -20.30
N ALA A 154 3.48 -6.72 -20.02
CA ALA A 154 2.10 -7.19 -20.01
C ALA A 154 1.33 -6.65 -18.79
N LEU A 155 1.99 -6.52 -17.64
CA LEU A 155 1.39 -5.94 -16.44
C LEU A 155 1.06 -4.45 -16.66
N ILE A 156 2.00 -3.66 -17.17
CA ILE A 156 1.79 -2.24 -17.51
C ILE A 156 0.58 -2.09 -18.45
N ARG A 157 0.48 -2.90 -19.52
CA ARG A 157 -0.68 -2.87 -20.41
C ARG A 157 -2.01 -3.16 -19.72
N LYS A 158 -2.03 -4.06 -18.72
CA LYS A 158 -3.25 -4.35 -17.93
C LYS A 158 -3.61 -3.19 -17.02
N ILE A 159 -2.64 -2.59 -16.33
CA ILE A 159 -2.81 -1.41 -15.50
C ILE A 159 -3.41 -0.26 -16.32
N MET A 160 -2.80 0.03 -17.48
CA MET A 160 -3.26 1.10 -18.39
C MET A 160 -4.68 0.89 -18.93
N LYS A 161 -5.13 -0.38 -19.06
CA LYS A 161 -6.51 -0.68 -19.45
C LYS A 161 -7.50 -0.54 -18.30
N GLY A 162 -7.06 -0.58 -17.05
CA GLY A 162 -7.91 -0.51 -15.86
C GLY A 162 -8.90 -1.67 -15.73
N VAL A 163 -8.68 -2.80 -16.44
CA VAL A 163 -9.61 -3.94 -16.42
C VAL A 163 -9.07 -5.04 -15.52
N TYR A 164 -9.78 -5.31 -14.43
CA TYR A 164 -9.46 -6.35 -13.46
C TYR A 164 -10.67 -7.24 -13.17
N ALA A 165 -10.42 -8.42 -12.60
CA ALA A 165 -11.51 -9.33 -12.23
C ALA A 165 -12.36 -8.73 -11.09
N PRO A 166 -13.70 -8.81 -11.16
CA PRO A 166 -14.55 -8.30 -10.09
C PRO A 166 -14.29 -9.05 -8.78
N LEU A 167 -14.66 -8.43 -7.66
CA LEU A 167 -14.61 -9.10 -6.35
C LEU A 167 -15.47 -10.36 -6.37
N PRO A 168 -15.13 -11.39 -5.55
CA PRO A 168 -15.90 -12.63 -5.48
C PRO A 168 -17.38 -12.36 -5.19
N GLY A 169 -18.25 -12.80 -6.09
CA GLY A 169 -19.69 -12.56 -6.01
C GLY A 169 -20.33 -13.06 -4.72
N GLY A 170 -21.25 -12.26 -4.15
CA GLY A 170 -22.00 -12.59 -2.94
C GLY A 170 -21.22 -12.52 -1.63
N LYS A 171 -19.94 -12.13 -1.66
CA LYS A 171 -19.10 -12.01 -0.45
C LYS A 171 -18.94 -10.58 0.05
N PHE A 172 -19.09 -9.61 -0.82
CA PHE A 172 -18.85 -8.20 -0.52
C PHE A 172 -20.01 -7.34 -1.02
N SER A 173 -20.25 -6.25 -0.29
CA SER A 173 -21.28 -5.27 -0.64
C SER A 173 -20.97 -4.54 -1.95
N SER A 174 -22.02 -3.96 -2.57
CA SER A 174 -21.86 -3.06 -3.71
C SER A 174 -21.04 -1.82 -3.35
N GLN A 175 -21.22 -1.31 -2.12
CA GLN A 175 -20.49 -0.16 -1.60
C GLN A 175 -18.97 -0.40 -1.59
N LEU A 176 -18.52 -1.57 -1.15
CA LEU A 176 -17.09 -1.91 -1.17
C LEU A 176 -16.56 -2.00 -2.61
N SER A 177 -17.35 -2.57 -3.51
CA SER A 177 -17.01 -2.64 -4.95
C SER A 177 -16.94 -1.25 -5.59
N ASP A 178 -17.81 -0.31 -5.19
CA ASP A 178 -17.81 1.07 -5.68
C ASP A 178 -16.58 1.84 -5.17
N VAL A 179 -16.20 1.66 -3.90
CA VAL A 179 -14.97 2.25 -3.34
C VAL A 179 -13.73 1.71 -4.05
N LEU A 180 -13.66 0.39 -4.28
CA LEU A 180 -12.56 -0.20 -5.04
C LEU A 180 -12.44 0.42 -6.44
N ARG A 181 -13.55 0.54 -7.15
CA ARG A 181 -13.61 1.16 -8.50
C ARG A 181 -13.23 2.65 -8.49
N ALA A 182 -13.49 3.35 -7.38
CA ALA A 182 -13.09 4.75 -7.23
C ALA A 182 -11.59 4.91 -6.94
N CYS A 183 -10.92 3.85 -6.49
CA CYS A 183 -9.47 3.84 -6.26
C CYS A 183 -8.67 3.41 -7.50
N LEU A 184 -9.22 2.51 -8.32
CA LEU A 184 -8.62 1.90 -9.51
C LEU A 184 -9.30 2.37 -10.79
#